data_3d1c607b3481dd6eaae70978ee9854cd
#
_entry.id   3d1c607b3481dd6eaae70978ee9854cd
#
_cell.length_a   1.000
_cell.length_b   1.000
_cell.length_c   1.000
_cell.angle_alpha   90.00
_cell.angle_beta   90.00
_cell.angle_gamma   90.00
#
_symmetry.space_group_name_H-M   'P 1'
#
loop_
_entity.id
_entity.type
_entity.pdbx_description
1 polymer ?
#
loop_
_entity_poly.entity_id
_entity_poly.type
_entity_poly.pdbx_seq_one_letter_code
_entity_poly.pdbx_strand_id
1 'polypeptide(L)' 'MEIPNVWASLLVSAVRDAVLYQEQLLTSETLRNRADYEEHHLQLTQFFEFVKEEYKAVEIEAGIPLERLL' A
#
# COMPACT_ATOMS: atom_id res chain seq x y z
N MET A 1 -13.10 7.53 -2.87
CA MET A 1 -12.04 7.32 -3.89
C MET A 1 -12.70 7.02 -5.22
N GLU A 2 -12.41 7.85 -6.22
CA GLU A 2 -13.10 7.79 -7.52
C GLU A 2 -12.28 7.04 -8.56
N ILE A 3 -12.12 5.73 -8.35
CA ILE A 3 -11.52 4.88 -9.36
C ILE A 3 -12.51 3.75 -9.72
N PRO A 4 -12.44 3.23 -10.94
CA PRO A 4 -13.28 2.08 -11.30
C PRO A 4 -12.99 0.90 -10.37
N ASN A 5 -14.04 0.16 -9.98
CA ASN A 5 -13.88 -0.97 -9.07
C ASN A 5 -12.92 -2.05 -9.61
N VAL A 6 -12.82 -2.16 -10.92
CA VAL A 6 -11.89 -3.10 -11.56
C VAL A 6 -10.43 -2.76 -11.26
N TRP A 7 -10.13 -1.49 -10.95
CA TRP A 7 -8.76 -1.05 -10.61
C TRP A 7 -8.51 -0.99 -9.11
N ALA A 8 -9.57 -1.07 -8.28
CA ALA A 8 -9.45 -0.89 -6.84
C ALA A 8 -8.54 -1.94 -6.19
N SER A 9 -8.72 -3.21 -6.56
CA SER A 9 -7.87 -4.28 -6.03
C SER A 9 -6.42 -4.11 -6.48
N LEU A 10 -6.21 -3.67 -7.72
CA LEU A 10 -4.87 -3.42 -8.23
C LEU A 10 -4.18 -2.30 -7.45
N LEU A 11 -4.91 -1.24 -7.11
CA LEU A 11 -4.36 -0.14 -6.31
C LEU A 11 -3.89 -0.63 -4.94
N VAL A 12 -4.71 -1.42 -4.24
CA VAL A 12 -4.35 -1.98 -2.94
C VAL A 12 -3.08 -2.82 -3.07
N SER A 13 -3.01 -3.71 -4.06
CA SER A 13 -1.85 -4.57 -4.27
C SER A 13 -0.59 -3.76 -4.59
N ALA A 14 -0.71 -2.72 -5.42
CA ALA A 14 0.42 -1.89 -5.81
C ALA A 14 0.98 -1.12 -4.60
N VAL A 15 0.10 -0.55 -3.76
CA VAL A 15 0.54 0.17 -2.56
C VAL A 15 1.16 -0.79 -1.56
N ARG A 16 0.57 -1.99 -1.38
CA ARG A 16 1.15 -3.04 -0.54
C ARG A 16 2.58 -3.36 -0.99
N ASP A 17 2.78 -3.57 -2.28
CA ASP A 17 4.08 -3.91 -2.83
C ASP A 17 5.09 -2.78 -2.59
N ALA A 18 4.65 -1.53 -2.72
CA ALA A 18 5.49 -0.37 -2.44
C ALA A 18 5.92 -0.32 -0.97
N VAL A 19 5.00 -0.60 -0.04
CA VAL A 19 5.31 -0.62 1.40
C VAL A 19 6.34 -1.72 1.68
N LEU A 20 6.14 -2.92 1.14
CA LEU A 20 7.05 -4.04 1.35
C LEU A 20 8.43 -3.76 0.77
N TYR A 21 8.49 -3.13 -0.39
CA TYR A 21 9.76 -2.75 -1.02
C TYR A 21 10.53 -1.76 -0.14
N GLN A 22 9.85 -0.75 0.40
CA GLN A 22 10.49 0.22 1.29
C GLN A 22 10.98 -0.43 2.58
N GLU A 23 10.22 -1.37 3.13
CA GLU A 23 10.65 -2.12 4.31
C GLU A 23 11.94 -2.89 4.05
N GLN A 24 12.05 -3.51 2.87
CA GLN A 24 13.26 -4.23 2.50
C GLN A 24 14.46 -3.29 2.37
N LEU A 25 14.26 -2.10 1.80
CA LEU A 25 15.31 -1.10 1.70
C LEU A 25 15.82 -0.67 3.09
N LEU A 26 14.90 -0.51 4.05
CA LEU A 26 15.24 -0.09 5.40
C LEU A 26 16.06 -1.14 6.18
N THR A 27 16.06 -2.39 5.73
CA THR A 27 16.89 -3.43 6.34
C THR A 27 18.31 -3.46 5.77
N SER A 28 18.61 -2.68 4.72
CA SER A 28 19.91 -2.65 4.10
C SER A 28 20.92 -1.88 4.96
N GLU A 29 22.06 -2.47 5.24
CA GLU A 29 23.14 -1.84 6.01
C GLU A 29 23.87 -0.77 5.21
N THR A 30 23.75 -0.80 3.87
CA THR A 30 24.43 0.13 2.98
C THR A 30 23.55 1.28 2.53
N LEU A 31 22.32 1.38 3.06
CA LEU A 31 21.38 2.40 2.66
C LEU A 31 21.88 3.79 3.07
N ARG A 32 21.94 4.70 2.09
CA ARG A 32 22.25 6.12 2.34
C ARG A 32 20.95 6.89 2.54
N ASN A 33 21.00 7.99 3.30
CA ASN A 33 19.85 8.85 3.55
C ASN A 33 18.67 8.08 4.18
N ARG A 34 18.98 7.24 5.16
CA ARG A 34 17.98 6.38 5.82
C ARG A 34 16.78 7.19 6.32
N ALA A 35 17.00 8.39 6.86
CA ALA A 35 15.93 9.21 7.40
C ALA A 35 14.89 9.57 6.32
N ASP A 36 15.33 9.84 5.08
CA ASP A 36 14.41 10.13 3.98
C ASP A 36 13.58 8.91 3.61
N TYR A 37 14.18 7.72 3.61
CA TYR A 37 13.46 6.48 3.33
C TYR A 37 12.49 6.13 4.45
N GLU A 38 12.85 6.39 5.70
CA GLU A 38 11.96 6.15 6.83
C GLU A 38 10.72 7.06 6.76
N GLU A 39 10.90 8.32 6.40
CA GLU A 39 9.79 9.24 6.22
C GLU A 39 8.90 8.81 5.07
N HIS A 40 9.49 8.40 3.95
CA HIS A 40 8.73 7.92 2.80
C HIS A 40 7.95 6.65 3.16
N HIS A 41 8.56 5.72 3.88
CA HIS A 41 7.89 4.52 4.35
C HIS A 41 6.71 4.85 5.26
N LEU A 42 6.89 5.81 6.17
CA LEU A 42 5.80 6.25 7.04
C LEU A 42 4.63 6.79 6.24
N GLN A 43 4.92 7.67 5.25
CA GLN A 43 3.88 8.24 4.38
C GLN A 43 3.17 7.16 3.58
N LEU A 44 3.91 6.20 3.03
CA LEU A 44 3.32 5.07 2.30
C LEU A 44 2.44 4.21 3.19
N THR A 45 2.86 3.97 4.42
CA THR A 45 2.09 3.18 5.38
C THR A 45 0.77 3.87 5.70
N GLN A 46 0.79 5.18 5.91
CA GLN A 46 -0.42 5.97 6.16
C GLN A 46 -1.34 5.95 4.94
N PHE A 47 -0.77 6.09 3.75
CA PHE A 47 -1.54 6.01 2.52
C PHE A 47 -2.15 4.62 2.34
N PHE A 48 -1.42 3.58 2.66
CA PHE A 48 -1.92 2.21 2.59
C PHE A 48 -3.12 2.00 3.50
N GLU A 49 -3.06 2.51 4.72
CA GLU A 49 -4.20 2.44 5.65
C GLU A 49 -5.43 3.15 5.07
N PHE A 50 -5.23 4.33 4.49
CA PHE A 50 -6.30 5.06 3.82
C PHE A 50 -6.89 4.25 2.66
N VAL A 51 -6.04 3.69 1.80
CA VAL A 51 -6.47 2.90 0.65
C VAL A 51 -7.24 1.65 1.08
N LYS A 52 -6.80 1.00 2.15
CA LYS A 52 -7.51 -0.17 2.69
C LYS A 52 -8.91 0.19 3.16
N GLU A 53 -9.06 1.32 3.85
CA GLU A 53 -10.37 1.78 4.31
C GLU A 53 -11.29 2.10 3.13
N GLU A 54 -10.76 2.78 2.12
CA GLU A 54 -11.52 3.08 0.90
C GLU A 54 -11.92 1.81 0.16
N TYR A 55 -11.03 0.81 0.13
CA TYR A 55 -11.32 -0.45 -0.53
C TYR A 55 -12.46 -1.21 0.14
N LYS A 56 -12.56 -1.15 1.47
CA LYS A 56 -13.64 -1.81 2.20
C LYS A 56 -15.01 -1.36 1.72
N ALA A 57 -15.14 -0.11 1.30
CA ALA A 57 -16.40 0.42 0.79
C ALA A 57 -16.82 -0.19 -0.55
N VAL A 58 -15.88 -0.70 -1.33
CA VAL A 58 -16.15 -1.28 -2.65
C VAL A 58 -15.79 -2.76 -2.75
N GLU A 59 -15.42 -3.36 -1.65
CA GLU A 59 -14.92 -4.75 -1.59
C GLU A 59 -15.89 -5.75 -2.21
N ILE A 60 -17.19 -5.61 -1.90
CA ILE A 60 -18.20 -6.52 -2.42
C ILE A 60 -18.35 -6.35 -3.93
N GLU A 61 -18.34 -5.11 -4.41
CA GLU A 61 -18.47 -4.82 -5.85
C GLU A 61 -17.24 -5.26 -6.63
N ALA A 62 -16.06 -5.15 -6.02
CA ALA A 62 -14.81 -5.60 -6.64
C ALA A 62 -14.71 -7.12 -6.70
N GLY A 63 -15.42 -7.83 -5.81
CA GLY A 63 -15.46 -9.29 -5.81
C GLY A 63 -14.24 -9.97 -5.21
N ILE A 64 -13.28 -9.22 -4.68
CA ILE A 64 -12.07 -9.76 -4.05
C ILE A 64 -11.99 -9.24 -2.62
N PRO A 65 -12.03 -10.13 -1.60
CA PRO A 65 -11.89 -9.70 -0.22
C PRO A 65 -10.54 -9.02 0.03
N LEU A 66 -10.54 -7.98 0.86
CA LEU A 66 -9.31 -7.25 1.20
C LEU A 66 -8.22 -8.18 1.72
N GLU A 67 -8.58 -9.15 2.54
CA GLU A 67 -7.62 -10.09 3.12
C GLU A 67 -6.81 -10.87 2.09
N ARG A 68 -7.35 -11.05 0.88
CA ARG A 68 -6.64 -11.71 -0.21
C ARG A 68 -5.59 -10.80 -0.85
N LEU A 69 -5.72 -9.50 -0.64
CA LEU A 69 -4.80 -8.52 -1.23
C LEU A 69 -3.65 -8.18 -0.28
N LEU A 70 -3.73 -8.63 0.95
CA LEU A 70 -2.70 -8.43 1.96
C LEU A 70 -1.79 -9.65 2.03
#